data_5dfec2dd5908878afb2411fe16130ea4
#
_entry.id   5dfec2dd5908878afb2411fe16130ea4
#
_cell.length_a   1.000
_cell.length_b   1.000
_cell.length_c   1.000
_cell.angle_alpha   90.00
_cell.angle_beta   90.00
_cell.angle_gamma   90.00
#
_symmetry.space_group_name_H-M   'P 1'
#
loop_
_entity.id
_entity.type
_entity.pdbx_description
1 polymer ?
#
loop_
_entity_poly.entity_id
_entity_poly.type
_entity_poly.pdbx_seq_one_letter_code
_entity_poly.pdbx_strand_id
1 'polypeptide(L)'
;MKMKQIKGFLSWLAVAAWMVVIFLFSAQTGDSSGNTSGQLVRWVISIFYRGYADLPVVEQTEILEVIHLLIRKGAHFTEYAILAMLMANALGQYTLSSLRRWLIPIGVCALYAVSDEIHQYFVPERACRFLDMCIDTAGGAFGTAVFALLNLLGRPMTREE
;
A
#
# COMPACT_ATOMS: atom_id res chain seq x y z
N MET A 1 26.14 -6.02 -20.82
CA MET A 1 25.26 -7.13 -20.39
C MET A 1 25.10 -7.21 -18.87
N LYS A 2 26.18 -7.23 -18.10
CA LYS A 2 26.14 -7.32 -16.59
C LYS A 2 25.31 -6.24 -15.89
N MET A 3 25.39 -4.96 -16.28
CA MET A 3 24.64 -3.88 -15.59
C MET A 3 23.11 -4.00 -15.70
N LYS A 4 22.58 -4.45 -16.85
CA LYS A 4 21.13 -4.66 -17.03
C LYS A 4 20.62 -5.80 -16.15
N GLN A 5 21.41 -6.87 -16.04
CA GLN A 5 21.08 -8.01 -15.18
C GLN A 5 21.10 -7.62 -13.67
N ILE A 6 22.07 -6.82 -13.25
CA ILE A 6 22.15 -6.31 -11.87
C ILE A 6 20.94 -5.42 -11.54
N LYS A 7 20.58 -4.49 -12.44
CA LYS A 7 19.40 -3.64 -12.27
C LYS A 7 18.12 -4.49 -12.15
N GLY A 8 18.00 -5.54 -12.97
CA GLY A 8 16.88 -6.48 -12.91
C GLY A 8 16.80 -7.18 -11.57
N PHE A 9 17.89 -7.74 -11.13
CA PHE A 9 17.96 -8.41 -9.84
C PHE A 9 17.61 -7.48 -8.68
N LEU A 10 18.18 -6.27 -8.64
CA LEU A 10 17.89 -5.29 -7.59
C LEU A 10 16.42 -4.85 -7.59
N SER A 11 15.79 -4.69 -8.77
CA SER A 11 14.36 -4.34 -8.83
C SER A 11 13.47 -5.44 -8.25
N TRP A 12 13.74 -6.70 -8.54
CA TRP A 12 12.99 -7.83 -7.96
C TRP A 12 13.29 -8.02 -6.47
N LEU A 13 14.52 -7.77 -6.04
CA LEU A 13 14.88 -7.77 -4.62
C LEU A 13 14.09 -6.69 -3.86
N ALA A 14 13.92 -5.50 -4.44
CA ALA A 14 13.10 -4.44 -3.84
C ALA A 14 11.63 -4.86 -3.72
N VAL A 15 11.06 -5.53 -4.72
CA VAL A 15 9.70 -6.08 -4.65
C VAL A 15 9.60 -7.08 -3.50
N ALA A 16 10.50 -8.06 -3.43
CA ALA A 16 10.50 -9.08 -2.38
C ALA A 16 10.68 -8.46 -0.97
N ALA A 17 11.60 -7.52 -0.83
CA ALA A 17 11.82 -6.81 0.43
C ALA A 17 10.56 -6.04 0.87
N TRP A 18 9.87 -5.38 -0.07
CA TRP A 18 8.65 -4.67 0.24
C TRP A 18 7.48 -5.60 0.62
N MET A 19 7.35 -6.75 -0.02
CA MET A 19 6.40 -7.79 0.40
C MET A 19 6.66 -8.25 1.84
N VAL A 20 7.93 -8.43 2.22
CA VAL A 20 8.29 -8.73 3.61
C VAL A 20 7.89 -7.60 4.56
N VAL A 21 8.07 -6.33 4.17
CA VAL A 21 7.64 -5.18 4.98
C VAL A 21 6.12 -5.21 5.21
N ILE A 22 5.31 -5.41 4.15
CA ILE A 22 3.85 -5.55 4.27
C ILE A 22 3.51 -6.70 5.24
N PHE A 23 4.12 -7.86 5.06
CA PHE A 23 3.89 -9.02 5.94
C PHE A 23 4.18 -8.71 7.42
N LEU A 24 5.29 -8.01 7.70
CA LEU A 24 5.65 -7.66 9.08
C LEU A 24 4.66 -6.67 9.72
N PHE A 25 4.15 -5.69 8.94
CA PHE A 25 3.10 -4.79 9.43
C PHE A 25 1.77 -5.52 9.61
N SER A 26 1.44 -6.42 8.69
CA SER A 26 0.23 -7.23 8.76
C SER A 26 0.23 -8.22 9.92
N ALA A 27 1.41 -8.71 10.33
CA ALA A 27 1.60 -9.60 11.47
C ALA A 27 1.45 -8.92 12.84
N GLN A 28 1.36 -7.58 12.90
CA GLN A 28 1.13 -6.86 14.15
C GLN A 28 -0.29 -7.13 14.68
N THR A 29 -0.41 -7.37 15.98
CA THR A 29 -1.72 -7.47 16.66
C THR A 29 -2.49 -6.15 16.54
N GLY A 30 -3.80 -6.18 16.74
CA GLY A 30 -4.65 -4.99 16.72
C GLY A 30 -4.15 -3.90 17.67
N ASP A 31 -3.82 -4.26 18.91
CA ASP A 31 -3.26 -3.36 19.93
C ASP A 31 -1.90 -2.77 19.55
N SER A 32 -0.98 -3.60 19.05
CA SER A 32 0.34 -3.15 18.62
C SER A 32 0.25 -2.17 17.44
N SER A 33 -0.61 -2.45 16.48
CA SER A 33 -0.90 -1.57 15.35
C SER A 33 -1.53 -0.24 15.80
N GLY A 34 -2.42 -0.27 16.80
CA GLY A 34 -2.99 0.92 17.44
C GLY A 34 -1.94 1.80 18.09
N ASN A 35 -1.00 1.22 18.83
CA ASN A 35 0.11 1.95 19.46
C ASN A 35 1.05 2.59 18.43
N THR A 36 1.35 1.90 17.34
CA THR A 36 2.20 2.43 16.25
C THR A 36 1.55 3.63 15.56
N SER A 37 0.24 3.58 15.31
CA SER A 37 -0.52 4.67 14.69
C SER A 37 -0.91 5.79 15.66
N GLY A 38 -0.82 5.56 16.98
CA GLY A 38 -1.36 6.47 18.00
C GLY A 38 -0.77 7.88 18.01
N GLN A 39 0.50 8.05 17.63
CA GLN A 39 1.09 9.40 17.48
C GLN A 39 0.51 10.13 16.28
N LEU A 40 0.36 9.42 15.15
CA LEU A 40 -0.22 9.97 13.93
C LEU A 40 -1.69 10.34 14.14
N VAL A 41 -2.44 9.49 14.84
CA VAL A 41 -3.84 9.76 15.21
C VAL A 41 -3.95 11.04 16.05
N ARG A 42 -3.15 11.18 17.10
CA ARG A 42 -3.14 12.41 17.93
C ARG A 42 -2.77 13.65 17.12
N TRP A 43 -1.82 13.53 16.21
CA TRP A 43 -1.43 14.60 15.31
C TRP A 43 -2.57 15.00 14.37
N VAL A 44 -3.24 14.04 13.75
CA VAL A 44 -4.41 14.29 12.89
C VAL A 44 -5.52 14.98 13.66
N ILE A 45 -5.85 14.50 14.86
CA ILE A 45 -6.88 15.12 15.72
C ILE A 45 -6.51 16.56 16.06
N SER A 46 -5.26 16.82 16.42
CA SER A 46 -4.81 18.16 16.81
C SER A 46 -4.95 19.20 15.67
N ILE A 47 -4.85 18.76 14.43
CA ILE A 47 -4.98 19.65 13.25
C ILE A 47 -6.44 19.82 12.85
N PHE A 48 -7.19 18.73 12.77
CA PHE A 48 -8.49 18.71 12.11
C PHE A 48 -9.69 18.80 13.05
N TYR A 49 -9.49 18.57 14.36
CA TYR A 49 -10.60 18.56 15.32
C TYR A 49 -10.34 19.47 16.53
N ARG A 50 -10.53 20.78 16.32
CA ARG A 50 -10.50 21.77 17.42
C ARG A 50 -11.71 21.53 18.33
N GLY A 51 -11.49 21.36 19.65
CA GLY A 51 -12.55 21.06 20.61
C GLY A 51 -12.73 19.57 20.92
N TYR A 52 -11.89 18.71 20.36
CA TYR A 52 -11.90 17.28 20.69
C TYR A 52 -11.81 17.01 22.20
N ALA A 53 -10.98 17.79 22.91
CA ALA A 53 -10.78 17.65 24.36
C ALA A 53 -12.03 18.02 25.20
N ASP A 54 -12.95 18.80 24.63
CA ASP A 54 -14.18 19.25 25.30
C ASP A 54 -15.35 18.28 25.11
N LEU A 55 -15.19 17.23 24.30
CA LEU A 55 -16.20 16.24 24.03
C LEU A 55 -16.34 15.23 25.20
N PRO A 56 -17.53 14.63 25.37
CA PRO A 56 -17.71 13.47 26.22
C PRO A 56 -16.75 12.32 25.87
N VAL A 57 -16.27 11.57 26.85
CA VAL A 57 -15.28 10.50 26.66
C VAL A 57 -15.76 9.46 25.63
N VAL A 58 -17.06 9.17 25.59
CA VAL A 58 -17.64 8.22 24.62
C VAL A 58 -17.42 8.70 23.18
N GLU A 59 -17.72 9.97 22.91
CA GLU A 59 -17.55 10.56 21.57
C GLU A 59 -16.06 10.65 21.20
N GLN A 60 -15.17 10.95 22.15
CA GLN A 60 -13.73 10.92 21.92
C GLN A 60 -13.26 9.53 21.49
N THR A 61 -13.77 8.48 22.13
CA THR A 61 -13.41 7.09 21.83
C THR A 61 -13.89 6.69 20.44
N GLU A 62 -15.14 7.01 20.08
CA GLU A 62 -15.68 6.73 18.74
C GLU A 62 -14.87 7.42 17.63
N ILE A 63 -14.52 8.68 17.82
CA ILE A 63 -13.68 9.44 16.87
C ILE A 63 -12.30 8.79 16.74
N LEU A 64 -11.67 8.39 17.84
CA LEU A 64 -10.39 7.70 17.84
C LEU A 64 -10.45 6.39 17.02
N GLU A 65 -11.47 5.56 17.24
CA GLU A 65 -11.63 4.29 16.53
C GLU A 65 -11.77 4.50 15.03
N VAL A 66 -12.59 5.48 14.61
CA VAL A 66 -12.76 5.81 13.19
C VAL A 66 -11.46 6.30 12.56
N ILE A 67 -10.73 7.19 13.23
CA ILE A 67 -9.45 7.71 12.70
C ILE A 67 -8.40 6.60 12.63
N HIS A 68 -8.30 5.74 13.65
CA HIS A 68 -7.42 4.57 13.64
C HIS A 68 -7.74 3.65 12.45
N LEU A 69 -9.02 3.39 12.21
CA LEU A 69 -9.47 2.57 11.09
C LEU A 69 -9.06 3.19 9.74
N LEU A 70 -9.29 4.49 9.57
CA LEU A 70 -8.95 5.21 8.33
C LEU A 70 -7.44 5.24 8.07
N ILE A 71 -6.64 5.50 9.10
CA ILE A 71 -5.18 5.52 9.00
C ILE A 71 -4.67 4.12 8.64
N ARG A 72 -5.17 3.07 9.27
CA ARG A 72 -4.78 1.69 8.95
C ARG A 72 -5.12 1.33 7.51
N LYS A 73 -6.35 1.60 7.07
CA LYS A 73 -6.77 1.33 5.69
C LYS A 73 -5.98 2.16 4.67
N GLY A 74 -5.68 3.42 4.98
CA GLY A 74 -4.82 4.28 4.17
C GLY A 74 -3.38 3.77 4.09
N ALA A 75 -2.83 3.21 5.18
CA ALA A 75 -1.52 2.58 5.19
C ALA A 75 -1.48 1.37 4.26
N HIS A 76 -2.41 0.41 4.40
CA HIS A 76 -2.53 -0.75 3.51
C HIS A 76 -2.67 -0.34 2.03
N PHE A 77 -3.58 0.57 1.72
CA PHE A 77 -3.71 1.12 0.36
C PHE A 77 -2.38 1.64 -0.18
N THR A 78 -1.64 2.39 0.63
CA THR A 78 -0.34 2.98 0.24
C THR A 78 0.74 1.92 0.07
N GLU A 79 0.79 0.94 0.95
CA GLU A 79 1.73 -0.19 0.89
C GLU A 79 1.56 -0.99 -0.41
N TYR A 80 0.33 -1.28 -0.80
CA TYR A 80 0.02 -1.98 -2.04
C TYR A 80 0.24 -1.10 -3.28
N ALA A 81 0.03 0.22 -3.18
CA ALA A 81 0.38 1.15 -4.25
C ALA A 81 1.90 1.15 -4.51
N ILE A 82 2.72 1.18 -3.45
CA ILE A 82 4.18 1.10 -3.57
C ILE A 82 4.61 -0.26 -4.13
N LEU A 83 4.01 -1.36 -3.68
CA LEU A 83 4.27 -2.70 -4.21
C LEU A 83 4.06 -2.76 -5.72
N ALA A 84 2.92 -2.24 -6.20
CA ALA A 84 2.60 -2.20 -7.62
C ALA A 84 3.57 -1.33 -8.42
N MET A 85 3.99 -0.18 -7.88
CA MET A 85 5.00 0.69 -8.52
C MET A 85 6.36 -0.01 -8.65
N LEU A 86 6.82 -0.67 -7.59
CA LEU A 86 8.06 -1.45 -7.60
C LEU A 86 8.00 -2.59 -8.61
N MET A 87 6.86 -3.28 -8.68
CA MET A 87 6.64 -4.36 -9.63
C MET A 87 6.57 -3.84 -11.08
N ALA A 88 5.86 -2.74 -11.33
CA ALA A 88 5.80 -2.11 -12.64
C ALA A 88 7.21 -1.68 -13.12
N ASN A 89 8.04 -1.16 -12.21
CA ASN A 89 9.43 -0.83 -12.46
C ASN A 89 10.26 -2.10 -12.82
N ALA A 90 10.12 -3.18 -12.07
CA ALA A 90 10.79 -4.44 -12.35
C ALA A 90 10.37 -5.04 -13.70
N LEU A 91 9.07 -4.98 -14.02
CA LEU A 91 8.52 -5.42 -15.29
C LEU A 91 8.93 -4.55 -16.49
N GLY A 92 9.34 -3.31 -16.26
CA GLY A 92 9.84 -2.40 -17.29
C GLY A 92 11.06 -2.92 -18.06
N GLN A 93 11.77 -3.91 -17.52
CA GLN A 93 12.94 -4.53 -18.16
C GLN A 93 12.57 -5.62 -19.18
N TYR A 94 11.31 -6.02 -19.21
CA TYR A 94 10.82 -7.07 -20.10
C TYR A 94 9.98 -6.47 -21.23
N THR A 95 9.98 -7.15 -22.38
CA THR A 95 9.13 -6.78 -23.52
C THR A 95 7.73 -7.34 -23.30
N LEU A 96 6.87 -6.54 -22.72
CA LEU A 96 5.49 -6.91 -22.41
C LEU A 96 4.51 -6.01 -23.18
N SER A 97 3.34 -6.57 -23.54
CA SER A 97 2.23 -5.79 -24.08
C SER A 97 1.71 -4.79 -23.03
N SER A 98 1.10 -3.69 -23.48
CA SER A 98 0.52 -2.68 -22.57
C SER A 98 -0.46 -3.30 -21.57
N LEU A 99 -1.32 -4.20 -22.02
CA LEU A 99 -2.28 -4.89 -21.16
C LEU A 99 -1.59 -5.69 -20.04
N ARG A 100 -0.52 -6.44 -20.36
CA ARG A 100 0.22 -7.20 -19.34
C ARG A 100 0.93 -6.31 -18.33
N ARG A 101 1.42 -5.14 -18.74
CA ARG A 101 2.04 -4.14 -17.85
C ARG A 101 1.05 -3.60 -16.80
N TRP A 102 -0.24 -3.60 -17.11
CA TRP A 102 -1.30 -3.22 -16.19
C TRP A 102 -1.78 -4.40 -15.33
N LEU A 103 -2.10 -5.51 -15.99
CA LEU A 103 -2.76 -6.63 -15.31
C LEU A 103 -1.83 -7.39 -14.35
N ILE A 104 -0.52 -7.50 -14.64
CA ILE A 104 0.39 -8.27 -13.79
C ILE A 104 0.57 -7.61 -12.40
N PRO A 105 0.91 -6.31 -12.27
CA PRO A 105 1.04 -5.70 -10.95
C PRO A 105 -0.26 -5.75 -10.14
N ILE A 106 -1.41 -5.43 -10.78
CA ILE A 106 -2.71 -5.45 -10.13
C ILE A 106 -3.09 -6.86 -9.67
N GLY A 107 -2.92 -7.86 -10.55
CA GLY A 107 -3.25 -9.25 -10.25
C GLY A 107 -2.39 -9.83 -9.13
N VAL A 108 -1.09 -9.51 -9.11
CA VAL A 108 -0.20 -9.93 -8.00
C VAL A 108 -0.56 -9.23 -6.70
N CYS A 109 -0.88 -7.92 -6.72
CA CYS A 109 -1.39 -7.23 -5.54
C CYS A 109 -2.67 -7.86 -5.02
N ALA A 110 -3.62 -8.20 -5.89
CA ALA A 110 -4.87 -8.86 -5.49
C ALA A 110 -4.61 -10.24 -4.85
N LEU A 111 -3.75 -11.07 -5.45
CA LEU A 111 -3.38 -12.37 -4.88
C LEU A 111 -2.65 -12.23 -3.55
N TYR A 112 -1.76 -11.23 -3.44
CA TYR A 112 -1.04 -10.99 -2.21
C TYR A 112 -1.97 -10.46 -1.12
N ALA A 113 -2.93 -9.58 -1.44
CA ALA A 113 -3.96 -9.12 -0.52
C ALA A 113 -4.81 -10.27 0.03
N VAL A 114 -5.20 -11.23 -0.81
CA VAL A 114 -5.89 -12.44 -0.34
C VAL A 114 -5.03 -13.24 0.64
N SER A 115 -3.74 -13.44 0.33
CA SER A 115 -2.83 -14.16 1.22
C SER A 115 -2.59 -13.43 2.54
N ASP A 116 -2.54 -12.10 2.50
CA ASP A 116 -2.38 -11.23 3.66
C ASP A 116 -3.59 -11.31 4.59
N GLU A 117 -4.80 -11.21 4.04
CA GLU A 117 -6.04 -11.35 4.81
C GLU A 117 -6.22 -12.74 5.42
N ILE A 118 -5.81 -13.80 4.70
CA ILE A 118 -5.76 -15.16 5.27
C ILE A 118 -4.76 -15.21 6.43
N HIS A 119 -3.60 -14.57 6.30
CA HIS A 119 -2.62 -14.50 7.40
C HIS A 119 -3.20 -13.73 8.60
N GLN A 120 -3.84 -12.59 8.38
CA GLN A 120 -4.47 -11.79 9.44
C GLN A 120 -5.56 -12.54 10.19
N TYR A 121 -6.25 -13.49 9.58
CA TYR A 121 -7.21 -14.35 10.27
C TYR A 121 -6.60 -15.11 11.45
N PHE A 122 -5.29 -15.42 11.40
CA PHE A 122 -4.56 -16.11 12.46
C PHE A 122 -3.87 -15.15 13.45
N VAL A 123 -3.95 -13.84 13.23
CA VAL A 123 -3.36 -12.83 14.11
C VAL A 123 -4.39 -12.41 15.16
N PRO A 124 -4.07 -12.38 16.47
CA PRO A 124 -4.99 -11.92 17.50
C PRO A 124 -5.55 -10.53 17.21
N GLU A 125 -6.85 -10.34 17.48
CA GLU A 125 -7.58 -9.07 17.30
C GLU A 125 -7.66 -8.58 15.85
N ARG A 126 -7.37 -9.45 14.88
CA ARG A 126 -7.54 -9.20 13.44
C ARG A 126 -8.67 -10.08 12.89
N ALA A 127 -9.25 -9.65 11.81
CA ALA A 127 -10.29 -10.39 11.08
C ALA A 127 -10.02 -10.31 9.58
N CYS A 128 -10.21 -11.43 8.90
CA CYS A 128 -10.20 -11.48 7.44
C CYS A 128 -11.44 -10.75 6.88
N ARG A 129 -11.25 -9.71 6.11
CA ARG A 129 -12.32 -8.87 5.56
C ARG A 129 -12.17 -8.70 4.05
N PHE A 130 -13.16 -9.10 3.31
CA PHE A 130 -13.20 -8.93 1.85
C PHE A 130 -13.00 -7.46 1.40
N LEU A 131 -13.55 -6.51 2.18
CA LEU A 131 -13.37 -5.09 1.88
C LEU A 131 -11.91 -4.66 1.94
N ASP A 132 -11.12 -5.22 2.83
CA ASP A 132 -9.70 -4.88 2.98
C ASP A 132 -8.90 -5.42 1.78
N MET A 133 -9.21 -6.62 1.28
CA MET A 133 -8.67 -7.12 -0.01
C MET A 133 -8.99 -6.18 -1.19
N CYS A 134 -10.19 -5.61 -1.22
CA CYS A 134 -10.59 -4.64 -2.25
C CYS A 134 -9.79 -3.33 -2.15
N ILE A 135 -9.58 -2.82 -0.93
CA ILE A 135 -8.81 -1.60 -0.68
C ILE A 135 -7.34 -1.79 -1.12
N ASP A 136 -6.74 -2.91 -0.76
CA ASP A 136 -5.36 -3.26 -1.11
C ASP A 136 -5.20 -3.42 -2.63
N THR A 137 -6.14 -4.11 -3.27
CA THR A 137 -6.16 -4.24 -4.74
C THR A 137 -6.34 -2.88 -5.42
N ALA A 138 -7.19 -2.01 -4.88
CA ALA A 138 -7.36 -0.65 -5.38
C ALA A 138 -6.08 0.18 -5.23
N GLY A 139 -5.35 0.01 -4.11
CA GLY A 139 -4.01 0.57 -3.92
C GLY A 139 -3.05 0.11 -5.01
N GLY A 140 -3.03 -1.19 -5.32
CA GLY A 140 -2.23 -1.76 -6.41
C GLY A 140 -2.58 -1.17 -7.78
N ALA A 141 -3.85 -1.02 -8.08
CA ALA A 141 -4.32 -0.38 -9.32
C ALA A 141 -3.90 1.10 -9.39
N PHE A 142 -4.06 1.84 -8.30
CA PHE A 142 -3.63 3.23 -8.18
C PHE A 142 -2.11 3.37 -8.38
N GLY A 143 -1.30 2.56 -7.70
CA GLY A 143 0.16 2.58 -7.85
C GLY A 143 0.62 2.28 -9.28
N THR A 144 -0.04 1.33 -9.96
CA THR A 144 0.22 1.02 -11.38
C THR A 144 -0.10 2.24 -12.26
N ALA A 145 -1.22 2.92 -12.00
CA ALA A 145 -1.62 4.13 -12.75
C ALA A 145 -0.62 5.28 -12.54
N VAL A 146 -0.23 5.53 -11.28
CA VAL A 146 0.78 6.54 -10.95
C VAL A 146 2.10 6.25 -11.65
N PHE A 147 2.59 5.01 -11.62
CA PHE A 147 3.81 4.63 -12.31
C PHE A 147 3.72 4.85 -13.82
N ALA A 148 2.59 4.48 -14.44
CA ALA A 148 2.37 4.71 -15.87
C ALA A 148 2.39 6.21 -16.21
N LEU A 149 1.73 7.04 -15.40
CA LEU A 149 1.70 8.49 -15.56
C LEU A 149 3.12 9.10 -15.44
N LEU A 150 3.88 8.73 -14.42
CA LEU A 150 5.25 9.22 -14.22
C LEU A 150 6.15 8.85 -15.41
N ASN A 151 6.00 7.66 -15.98
CA ASN A 151 6.73 7.26 -17.18
C ASN A 151 6.31 8.02 -18.45
N LEU A 152 5.06 8.45 -18.55
CA LEU A 152 4.61 9.30 -19.65
C LEU A 152 5.20 10.70 -19.55
N LEU A 153 5.19 11.28 -18.35
CA LEU A 153 5.73 12.61 -18.08
C LEU A 153 7.27 12.68 -18.18
N GLY A 154 7.95 11.59 -17.86
CA GLY A 154 9.42 11.50 -17.94
C GLY A 154 9.97 11.21 -19.34
N ARG A 155 9.13 11.01 -20.36
CA ARG A 155 9.59 10.84 -21.75
C ARG A 155 9.96 12.21 -22.30
N PRO A 156 11.20 12.41 -22.80
CA PRO A 156 11.54 13.65 -23.50
C PRO A 156 10.59 13.79 -24.71
N MET A 157 9.98 14.96 -24.85
CA MET A 157 9.22 15.29 -26.06
C MET A 157 10.24 15.34 -27.21
N THR A 158 10.35 14.28 -27.98
CA THR A 158 11.03 14.32 -29.28
C THR A 158 10.18 15.21 -30.16
N ARG A 159 10.64 16.45 -30.42
CA ARG A 159 10.11 17.25 -31.50
C ARG A 159 10.38 16.46 -32.77
N GLU A 160 9.32 16.01 -33.42
CA GLU A 160 9.40 15.60 -34.82
C GLU A 160 9.61 16.91 -35.61
N GLU A 161 10.83 17.06 -36.17
CA GLU A 161 11.14 18.02 -37.22
C GLU A 161 10.79 17.39 -38.57
#